data_b6980b5f587143b5be70fb8698ae248a
#
_entry.id   b6980b5f587143b5be70fb8698ae248a
#
_cell.length_a   1.000
_cell.length_b   1.000
_cell.length_c   1.000
_cell.angle_alpha   90.00
_cell.angle_beta   90.00
_cell.angle_gamma   90.00
#
_symmetry.space_group_name_H-M   'P 1'
#
loop_
_entity.id
_entity.type
_entity.pdbx_description
1 polymer ?
#
loop_
_entity_poly.entity_id
_entity_poly.type
_entity_poly.pdbx_seq_one_letter_code
_entity_poly.pdbx_strand_id
1 'polypeptide(L)'
;MIVQHNITSMNANRQLGIVGNNLAKATEKLSSGYRINRAADDAAGLAISEKMRSQVRGLNRASDNAQDGISLIQTAEGALDQKHAILQRTRELVVQASNTAVLDSGTNDITKIQDEIDELKKEYERIDSDTEFNKKKLLDGDYEGYLQIGANKDQGYTLTIDATAWTTITLDAANGQTNSGKIEDVDTMITNVSTLRSKLGAQQNRLEYTVKVDDNTAENMQSAESRIRDTDMADEMTRFSKESILQQAATSMLAQANQANQGVLSLLQ
;
A
#
# COMPACT_ATOMS: atom_id res chain seq x y z
N MET A 1 -47.23 29.34 -49.56
CA MET A 1 -46.41 29.66 -48.38
C MET A 1 -47.35 29.79 -47.18
N ILE A 2 -47.03 29.13 -46.06
CA ILE A 2 -47.84 29.21 -44.84
C ILE A 2 -47.20 30.29 -43.97
N VAL A 3 -47.85 31.42 -43.80
CA VAL A 3 -47.32 32.60 -43.09
C VAL A 3 -47.46 32.45 -41.55
N GLN A 4 -48.47 31.71 -41.08
CA GLN A 4 -48.71 31.52 -39.63
C GLN A 4 -47.71 30.58 -38.93
N HIS A 5 -47.04 29.67 -39.66
CA HIS A 5 -46.12 28.69 -39.07
C HIS A 5 -44.83 28.66 -39.91
N ASN A 6 -43.75 29.24 -39.35
CA ASN A 6 -42.40 29.19 -39.96
C ASN A 6 -41.71 27.87 -39.67
N ILE A 7 -42.04 26.83 -40.45
CA ILE A 7 -41.47 25.47 -40.26
C ILE A 7 -39.94 25.49 -40.41
N THR A 8 -39.39 26.35 -41.28
CA THR A 8 -37.96 26.47 -41.50
C THR A 8 -37.24 27.02 -40.26
N SER A 9 -37.83 28.05 -39.63
CA SER A 9 -37.32 28.63 -38.38
C SER A 9 -37.45 27.63 -37.21
N MET A 10 -38.58 26.88 -37.14
CA MET A 10 -38.75 25.83 -36.10
C MET A 10 -37.72 24.71 -36.26
N ASN A 11 -37.41 24.29 -37.50
CA ASN A 11 -36.39 23.30 -37.75
C ASN A 11 -34.99 23.81 -37.39
N ALA A 12 -34.66 25.05 -37.78
CA ALA A 12 -33.38 25.69 -37.42
C ALA A 12 -33.22 25.82 -35.90
N ASN A 13 -34.29 26.22 -35.19
CA ASN A 13 -34.26 26.30 -33.73
C ASN A 13 -34.05 24.93 -33.06
N ARG A 14 -34.72 23.86 -33.58
CA ARG A 14 -34.47 22.49 -33.07
C ARG A 14 -33.04 22.07 -33.31
N GLN A 15 -32.45 22.33 -34.47
CA GLN A 15 -31.04 22.02 -34.77
C GLN A 15 -30.09 22.81 -33.87
N LEU A 16 -30.36 24.11 -33.63
CA LEU A 16 -29.60 24.93 -32.70
C LEU A 16 -29.63 24.33 -31.28
N GLY A 17 -30.77 23.84 -30.81
CA GLY A 17 -30.88 23.14 -29.52
C GLY A 17 -30.06 21.88 -29.45
N ILE A 18 -30.04 21.07 -30.53
CA ILE A 18 -29.21 19.85 -30.59
C ILE A 18 -27.73 20.18 -30.55
N VAL A 19 -27.27 21.13 -31.36
CA VAL A 19 -25.88 21.57 -31.40
C VAL A 19 -25.46 22.20 -30.08
N GLY A 20 -26.30 23.00 -29.44
CA GLY A 20 -26.04 23.56 -28.11
C GLY A 20 -25.86 22.47 -27.04
N ASN A 21 -26.70 21.45 -27.07
CA ASN A 21 -26.56 20.29 -26.15
C ASN A 21 -25.27 19.49 -26.40
N ASN A 22 -24.89 19.28 -27.66
CA ASN A 22 -23.65 18.60 -28.02
C ASN A 22 -22.43 19.41 -27.58
N LEU A 23 -22.44 20.72 -27.80
CA LEU A 23 -21.38 21.64 -27.36
C LEU A 23 -21.22 21.60 -25.82
N ALA A 24 -22.33 21.63 -25.10
CA ALA A 24 -22.31 21.52 -23.63
C ALA A 24 -21.70 20.21 -23.15
N LYS A 25 -22.04 19.08 -23.80
CA LYS A 25 -21.46 17.77 -23.51
C LYS A 25 -19.96 17.71 -23.83
N ALA A 26 -19.53 18.25 -24.96
CA ALA A 26 -18.12 18.32 -25.30
C ALA A 26 -17.34 19.17 -24.27
N THR A 27 -17.90 20.31 -23.86
CA THR A 27 -17.32 21.15 -22.80
C THR A 27 -17.22 20.42 -21.47
N GLU A 28 -18.24 19.65 -21.07
CA GLU A 28 -18.24 18.85 -19.86
C GLU A 28 -17.11 17.81 -19.89
N LYS A 29 -16.94 17.10 -21.01
CA LYS A 29 -15.88 16.10 -21.17
C LYS A 29 -14.48 16.69 -21.19
N LEU A 30 -14.30 17.81 -21.88
CA LEU A 30 -13.03 18.55 -21.93
C LEU A 30 -12.64 19.10 -20.56
N SER A 31 -13.62 19.56 -19.77
CA SER A 31 -13.39 20.09 -18.43
C SER A 31 -13.06 19.01 -17.41
N SER A 32 -13.69 17.84 -17.53
CA SER A 32 -13.48 16.73 -16.59
C SER A 32 -12.31 15.82 -16.98
N GLY A 33 -11.96 15.75 -18.26
CA GLY A 33 -11.03 14.78 -18.83
C GLY A 33 -11.64 13.38 -18.99
N TYR A 34 -12.91 13.19 -18.61
CA TYR A 34 -13.60 11.90 -18.67
C TYR A 34 -14.59 11.82 -19.82
N ARG A 35 -14.59 10.67 -20.49
CA ARG A 35 -15.58 10.29 -21.50
C ARG A 35 -16.94 9.98 -20.90
N ILE A 36 -16.92 9.35 -19.69
CA ILE A 36 -18.11 8.94 -18.92
C ILE A 36 -18.17 9.81 -17.67
N ASN A 37 -19.05 10.83 -17.68
CA ASN A 37 -19.28 11.71 -16.55
C ASN A 37 -20.54 11.32 -15.75
N ARG A 38 -21.55 10.83 -16.44
CA ARG A 38 -22.85 10.48 -15.86
C ARG A 38 -23.23 9.05 -16.19
N ALA A 39 -24.04 8.44 -15.33
CA ALA A 39 -24.57 7.09 -15.57
C ALA A 39 -25.36 6.97 -16.88
N ALA A 40 -25.93 8.11 -17.36
CA ALA A 40 -26.65 8.17 -18.62
C ALA A 40 -25.72 8.09 -19.87
N ASP A 41 -24.43 8.35 -19.74
CA ASP A 41 -23.49 8.28 -20.87
C ASP A 41 -23.13 6.80 -21.17
N ASP A 42 -22.82 6.03 -20.14
CA ASP A 42 -22.57 4.58 -20.21
C ASP A 42 -22.68 3.98 -18.80
N ALA A 43 -23.81 3.37 -18.49
CA ALA A 43 -24.07 2.80 -17.18
C ALA A 43 -23.18 1.57 -16.88
N ALA A 44 -22.89 0.76 -17.91
CA ALA A 44 -22.06 -0.43 -17.76
C ALA A 44 -20.58 -0.04 -17.58
N GLY A 45 -20.08 0.85 -18.43
CA GLY A 45 -18.72 1.36 -18.35
C GLY A 45 -18.44 2.10 -17.01
N LEU A 46 -19.42 2.89 -16.54
CA LEU A 46 -19.30 3.55 -15.23
C LEU A 46 -19.20 2.53 -14.10
N ALA A 47 -20.07 1.54 -14.04
CA ALA A 47 -20.05 0.53 -13.00
C ALA A 47 -18.73 -0.28 -12.97
N ILE A 48 -18.20 -0.62 -14.15
CA ILE A 48 -16.92 -1.34 -14.28
C ILE A 48 -15.76 -0.42 -13.82
N SER A 49 -15.72 0.83 -14.28
CA SER A 49 -14.66 1.78 -13.92
C SER A 49 -14.63 2.08 -12.41
N GLU A 50 -15.80 2.27 -11.77
CA GLU A 50 -15.89 2.47 -10.33
C GLU A 50 -15.40 1.25 -9.54
N LYS A 51 -15.69 0.04 -10.01
CA LYS A 51 -15.18 -1.20 -9.42
C LYS A 51 -13.66 -1.31 -9.56
N MET A 52 -13.11 -1.03 -10.75
CA MET A 52 -11.65 -1.00 -10.98
C MET A 52 -10.98 0.06 -10.13
N ARG A 53 -11.53 1.26 -10.04
CA ARG A 53 -11.02 2.36 -9.21
C ARG A 53 -11.03 2.02 -7.72
N SER A 54 -12.05 1.31 -7.26
CA SER A 54 -12.09 0.80 -5.88
C SER A 54 -10.98 -0.22 -5.64
N GLN A 55 -10.73 -1.11 -6.60
CA GLN A 55 -9.65 -2.10 -6.51
C GLN A 55 -8.27 -1.46 -6.55
N VAL A 56 -8.03 -0.47 -7.43
CA VAL A 56 -6.76 0.29 -7.48
C VAL A 56 -6.48 0.95 -6.13
N ARG A 57 -7.48 1.63 -5.55
CA ARG A 57 -7.32 2.24 -4.22
C ARG A 57 -7.08 1.21 -3.13
N GLY A 58 -7.71 0.04 -3.24
CA GLY A 58 -7.50 -1.09 -2.34
C GLY A 58 -6.08 -1.65 -2.44
N LEU A 59 -5.56 -1.84 -3.65
CA LEU A 59 -4.19 -2.34 -3.90
C LEU A 59 -3.12 -1.35 -3.42
N ASN A 60 -3.29 -0.05 -3.69
CA ASN A 60 -2.37 0.97 -3.18
C ASN A 60 -2.31 0.94 -1.65
N ARG A 61 -3.47 0.82 -0.99
CA ARG A 61 -3.50 0.70 0.48
C ARG A 61 -2.90 -0.62 0.98
N ALA A 62 -3.06 -1.71 0.21
CA ALA A 62 -2.44 -3.00 0.52
C ALA A 62 -0.92 -2.94 0.40
N SER A 63 -0.39 -2.25 -0.61
CA SER A 63 1.05 -1.97 -0.77
C SER A 63 1.60 -1.16 0.41
N ASP A 64 0.90 -0.09 0.85
CA ASP A 64 1.26 0.66 2.07
C ASP A 64 1.29 -0.26 3.31
N ASN A 65 0.26 -1.08 3.50
CA ASN A 65 0.20 -2.02 4.63
C ASN A 65 1.34 -3.05 4.61
N ALA A 66 1.74 -3.51 3.42
CA ALA A 66 2.87 -4.43 3.28
C ALA A 66 4.20 -3.75 3.62
N GLN A 67 4.38 -2.47 3.26
CA GLN A 67 5.55 -1.67 3.64
C GLN A 67 5.59 -1.40 5.15
N ASP A 68 4.45 -1.15 5.79
CA ASP A 68 4.34 -1.06 7.25
C ASP A 68 4.76 -2.39 7.90
N GLY A 69 4.35 -3.53 7.33
CA GLY A 69 4.77 -4.86 7.77
C GLY A 69 6.27 -5.09 7.63
N ILE A 70 6.89 -4.63 6.55
CA ILE A 70 8.35 -4.68 6.36
C ILE A 70 9.06 -3.84 7.43
N SER A 71 8.56 -2.64 7.72
CA SER A 71 9.13 -1.76 8.74
C SER A 71 9.05 -2.38 10.14
N LEU A 72 7.95 -3.06 10.45
CA LEU A 72 7.78 -3.83 11.69
C LEU A 72 8.81 -4.97 11.79
N ILE A 73 8.99 -5.74 10.71
CA ILE A 73 9.99 -6.83 10.65
C ILE A 73 11.39 -6.28 10.87
N GLN A 74 11.76 -5.19 10.22
CA GLN A 74 13.09 -4.58 10.36
C GLN A 74 13.35 -4.08 11.79
N THR A 75 12.32 -3.56 12.47
CA THR A 75 12.43 -3.17 13.88
C THR A 75 12.69 -4.39 14.77
N ALA A 76 11.97 -5.48 14.56
CA ALA A 76 12.19 -6.72 15.29
C ALA A 76 13.57 -7.35 15.00
N GLU A 77 14.00 -7.31 13.72
CA GLU A 77 15.31 -7.85 13.31
C GLU A 77 16.45 -7.06 13.95
N GLY A 78 16.35 -5.72 14.03
CA GLY A 78 17.35 -4.90 14.69
C GLY A 78 17.50 -5.25 16.18
N ALA A 79 16.40 -5.51 16.88
CA ALA A 79 16.42 -5.96 18.28
C ALA A 79 17.03 -7.37 18.42
N LEU A 80 16.67 -8.29 17.51
CA LEU A 80 17.24 -9.65 17.50
C LEU A 80 18.74 -9.68 17.20
N ASP A 81 19.25 -8.73 16.42
CA ASP A 81 20.68 -8.60 16.17
C ASP A 81 21.44 -8.24 17.44
N GLN A 82 20.92 -7.32 18.26
CA GLN A 82 21.51 -7.01 19.58
C GLN A 82 21.43 -8.21 20.55
N LYS A 83 20.32 -8.92 20.55
CA LYS A 83 20.19 -10.18 21.32
C LYS A 83 21.24 -11.22 20.91
N HIS A 84 21.47 -11.36 19.61
CA HIS A 84 22.49 -12.27 19.08
C HIS A 84 23.89 -11.88 19.57
N ALA A 85 24.24 -10.58 19.57
CA ALA A 85 25.51 -10.09 20.09
C ALA A 85 25.67 -10.37 21.59
N ILE A 86 24.61 -10.17 22.39
CA ILE A 86 24.59 -10.51 23.82
C ILE A 86 24.85 -12.01 24.04
N LEU A 87 24.19 -12.86 23.27
CA LEU A 87 24.38 -14.33 23.37
C LEU A 87 25.78 -14.76 22.98
N GLN A 88 26.40 -14.15 21.96
CA GLN A 88 27.79 -14.40 21.60
C GLN A 88 28.73 -14.00 22.75
N ARG A 89 28.51 -12.83 23.37
CA ARG A 89 29.30 -12.41 24.55
C ARG A 89 29.10 -13.37 25.72
N THR A 90 27.88 -13.79 25.97
CA THR A 90 27.58 -14.80 27.01
C THR A 90 28.31 -16.10 26.72
N ARG A 91 28.35 -16.55 25.46
CA ARG A 91 29.10 -17.73 25.06
C ARG A 91 30.60 -17.64 25.40
N GLU A 92 31.20 -16.49 25.08
CA GLU A 92 32.62 -16.23 25.40
C GLU A 92 32.88 -16.34 26.92
N LEU A 93 31.99 -15.73 27.72
CA LEU A 93 32.09 -15.78 29.19
C LEU A 93 31.93 -17.18 29.74
N VAL A 94 31.00 -17.97 29.22
CA VAL A 94 30.83 -19.37 29.61
C VAL A 94 32.05 -20.23 29.24
N VAL A 95 32.63 -20.00 28.05
CA VAL A 95 33.88 -20.68 27.65
C VAL A 95 35.04 -20.27 28.60
N GLN A 96 35.15 -18.99 28.97
CA GLN A 96 36.12 -18.50 29.90
C GLN A 96 35.95 -19.15 31.29
N ALA A 97 34.71 -19.20 31.79
CA ALA A 97 34.39 -19.82 33.07
C ALA A 97 34.61 -21.34 33.12
N SER A 98 34.64 -22.00 31.97
CA SER A 98 34.93 -23.43 31.86
C SER A 98 36.41 -23.77 32.11
N ASN A 99 37.32 -22.77 32.02
CA ASN A 99 38.74 -22.94 32.27
C ASN A 99 39.11 -22.79 33.72
N THR A 100 38.65 -23.69 34.58
CA THR A 100 38.90 -23.69 36.01
C THR A 100 40.38 -24.00 36.38
N ALA A 101 41.23 -24.40 35.43
CA ALA A 101 42.66 -24.65 35.68
C ALA A 101 43.46 -23.32 35.90
N VAL A 102 42.96 -22.20 35.44
CA VAL A 102 43.64 -20.89 35.55
C VAL A 102 42.86 -19.91 36.45
N LEU A 103 41.54 -20.11 36.54
CA LEU A 103 40.67 -19.27 37.37
C LEU A 103 40.79 -19.75 38.84
N ASP A 104 40.90 -18.81 39.73
CA ASP A 104 40.98 -19.15 41.15
C ASP A 104 39.65 -19.77 41.64
N SER A 105 39.71 -21.03 42.05
CA SER A 105 38.55 -21.75 42.62
C SER A 105 38.03 -21.15 43.93
N GLY A 106 38.71 -20.14 44.45
CA GLY A 106 38.36 -19.35 45.66
C GLY A 106 37.31 -18.25 45.41
N THR A 107 36.37 -18.45 44.49
CA THR A 107 35.11 -17.71 44.43
C THR A 107 35.05 -16.38 43.68
N ASN A 108 36.15 -15.63 43.49
CA ASN A 108 36.00 -14.24 43.03
C ASN A 108 35.92 -14.06 41.51
N ASP A 109 36.63 -14.90 40.74
CA ASP A 109 36.69 -14.66 39.28
C ASP A 109 35.45 -15.22 38.57
N ILE A 110 35.01 -16.42 38.97
CA ILE A 110 33.79 -17.02 38.38
C ILE A 110 32.54 -16.25 38.82
N THR A 111 32.54 -15.71 40.06
CA THR A 111 31.43 -14.86 40.54
C THR A 111 31.33 -13.58 39.72
N LYS A 112 32.44 -12.95 39.38
CA LYS A 112 32.45 -11.74 38.51
C LYS A 112 31.95 -12.02 37.08
N ILE A 113 32.33 -13.20 36.54
CA ILE A 113 31.82 -13.66 35.25
C ILE A 113 30.30 -13.91 35.33
N GLN A 114 29.82 -14.52 36.42
CA GLN A 114 28.39 -14.72 36.65
C GLN A 114 27.64 -13.38 36.76
N ASP A 115 28.21 -12.40 37.48
CA ASP A 115 27.63 -11.06 37.62
C ASP A 115 27.49 -10.38 36.22
N GLU A 116 28.50 -10.52 35.33
CA GLU A 116 28.42 -10.02 33.94
C GLU A 116 27.32 -10.73 33.13
N ILE A 117 27.20 -12.06 33.27
CA ILE A 117 26.14 -12.82 32.60
C ILE A 117 24.75 -12.42 33.10
N ASP A 118 24.62 -12.13 34.41
CA ASP A 118 23.35 -11.68 34.98
C ASP A 118 22.95 -10.29 34.53
N GLU A 119 23.90 -9.38 34.30
CA GLU A 119 23.63 -8.06 33.68
C GLU A 119 23.28 -8.21 32.18
N LEU A 120 23.97 -9.08 31.45
CA LEU A 120 23.64 -9.38 30.05
C LEU A 120 22.24 -10.00 29.92
N LYS A 121 21.84 -10.85 30.89
CA LYS A 121 20.48 -11.38 30.95
C LYS A 121 19.44 -10.28 31.13
N LYS A 122 19.68 -9.35 32.05
CA LYS A 122 18.76 -8.20 32.26
C LYS A 122 18.60 -7.38 31.00
N GLU A 123 19.72 -7.14 30.27
CA GLU A 123 19.66 -6.42 29.01
C GLU A 123 18.92 -7.20 27.93
N TYR A 124 19.11 -8.50 27.85
CA TYR A 124 18.36 -9.38 26.94
C TYR A 124 16.84 -9.33 27.20
N GLU A 125 16.44 -9.42 28.47
CA GLU A 125 15.04 -9.33 28.89
C GLU A 125 14.47 -7.91 28.69
N ARG A 126 15.32 -6.86 28.87
CA ARG A 126 14.93 -5.49 28.58
C ARG A 126 14.63 -5.28 27.09
N ILE A 127 15.43 -5.86 26.19
CA ILE A 127 15.18 -5.79 24.75
C ILE A 127 13.82 -6.42 24.41
N ASP A 128 13.43 -7.52 25.05
CA ASP A 128 12.13 -8.13 24.86
C ASP A 128 10.98 -7.20 25.29
N SER A 129 11.16 -6.57 26.44
CA SER A 129 10.12 -5.71 27.01
C SER A 129 10.01 -4.35 26.35
N ASP A 130 11.11 -3.80 25.81
CA ASP A 130 11.17 -2.44 25.28
C ASP A 130 10.98 -2.38 23.75
N THR A 131 11.15 -3.51 23.05
CA THR A 131 10.97 -3.52 21.59
C THR A 131 9.50 -3.44 21.24
N GLU A 132 9.07 -2.24 20.82
CA GLU A 132 7.69 -1.99 20.43
C GLU A 132 7.59 -1.31 19.06
N PHE A 133 6.50 -1.59 18.35
CA PHE A 133 6.11 -0.88 17.14
C PHE A 133 4.69 -0.36 17.32
N ASN A 134 4.51 0.95 17.28
CA ASN A 134 3.22 1.60 17.54
C ASN A 134 2.56 1.10 18.86
N LYS A 135 3.34 1.04 19.96
CA LYS A 135 2.92 0.56 21.30
C LYS A 135 2.53 -0.93 21.36
N LYS A 136 2.77 -1.68 20.31
CA LYS A 136 2.62 -3.13 20.33
C LYS A 136 3.99 -3.76 20.54
N LYS A 137 4.13 -4.53 21.58
CA LYS A 137 5.36 -5.29 21.87
C LYS A 137 5.53 -6.38 20.83
N LEU A 138 6.76 -6.54 20.33
CA LEU A 138 7.07 -7.47 19.25
C LEU A 138 7.72 -8.75 19.73
N LEU A 139 8.46 -8.70 20.86
CA LEU A 139 9.30 -9.80 21.36
C LEU A 139 8.89 -10.28 22.78
N ASP A 140 7.90 -9.65 23.42
CA ASP A 140 7.40 -9.97 24.75
C ASP A 140 6.31 -11.05 24.67
N GLY A 141 6.62 -12.21 24.09
CA GLY A 141 5.69 -13.30 23.83
C GLY A 141 5.54 -13.60 22.34
N ASP A 142 4.62 -14.48 22.00
CA ASP A 142 4.30 -14.78 20.60
C ASP A 142 3.45 -13.66 20.00
N TYR A 143 4.06 -12.92 19.08
CA TYR A 143 3.35 -11.86 18.36
C TYR A 143 2.66 -12.43 17.12
N GLU A 144 1.38 -12.16 16.99
CA GLU A 144 0.60 -12.47 15.79
C GLU A 144 -0.10 -11.22 15.28
N GLY A 145 0.27 -10.80 14.07
CA GLY A 145 -0.29 -9.62 13.41
C GLY A 145 -0.87 -9.95 12.04
N TYR A 146 -2.14 -9.64 11.83
CA TYR A 146 -2.77 -9.78 10.51
C TYR A 146 -2.54 -8.53 9.67
N LEU A 147 -1.96 -8.70 8.48
CA LEU A 147 -1.74 -7.66 7.48
C LEU A 147 -2.66 -7.92 6.28
N GLN A 148 -3.50 -6.95 5.93
CA GLN A 148 -4.28 -6.99 4.71
C GLN A 148 -3.40 -6.50 3.54
N ILE A 149 -2.93 -7.45 2.73
CA ILE A 149 -2.00 -7.24 1.61
C ILE A 149 -2.65 -7.41 0.25
N GLY A 150 -3.96 -7.26 0.15
CA GLY A 150 -4.69 -7.28 -1.09
C GLY A 150 -6.00 -6.51 -1.00
N ALA A 151 -6.59 -6.17 -2.15
CA ALA A 151 -7.78 -5.33 -2.24
C ALA A 151 -9.08 -6.02 -1.82
N ASN A 152 -9.12 -7.36 -1.77
CA ASN A 152 -10.33 -8.13 -1.52
C ASN A 152 -10.27 -8.85 -0.17
N LYS A 153 -11.44 -9.32 0.28
CA LYS A 153 -11.57 -10.14 1.48
C LYS A 153 -10.67 -11.40 1.37
N ASP A 154 -10.13 -11.82 2.50
CA ASP A 154 -9.29 -13.02 2.66
C ASP A 154 -7.93 -12.96 1.91
N GLN A 155 -7.52 -11.79 1.44
CA GLN A 155 -6.20 -11.52 0.88
C GLN A 155 -5.27 -10.93 1.96
N GLY A 156 -5.09 -11.64 3.03
CA GLY A 156 -4.26 -11.20 4.16
C GLY A 156 -3.06 -12.12 4.37
N TYR A 157 -2.14 -11.62 5.16
CA TYR A 157 -0.95 -12.33 5.61
C TYR A 157 -0.82 -12.22 7.13
N THR A 158 -0.65 -13.34 7.79
CA THR A 158 -0.38 -13.36 9.23
C THR A 158 1.12 -13.34 9.46
N LEU A 159 1.61 -12.27 10.06
CA LEU A 159 2.98 -12.11 10.50
C LEU A 159 3.10 -12.71 11.90
N THR A 160 4.00 -13.67 12.07
CA THR A 160 4.26 -14.29 13.38
C THR A 160 5.70 -14.06 13.78
N ILE A 161 5.91 -13.65 15.04
CA ILE A 161 7.23 -13.51 15.67
C ILE A 161 7.16 -14.37 16.93
N ASP A 162 7.93 -15.45 16.94
CA ASP A 162 7.95 -16.38 18.06
C ASP A 162 8.81 -15.80 19.20
N ALA A 163 8.43 -16.01 20.44
CA ALA A 163 9.21 -15.58 21.59
C ALA A 163 10.55 -16.33 21.69
N THR A 164 11.60 -15.61 22.06
CA THR A 164 12.91 -16.19 22.34
C THR A 164 13.23 -16.06 23.82
N ALA A 165 13.01 -17.11 24.59
CA ALA A 165 13.24 -17.10 26.02
C ALA A 165 14.72 -17.24 26.36
N TRP A 166 15.15 -16.62 27.47
CA TRP A 166 16.45 -16.82 28.05
C TRP A 166 16.46 -18.14 28.86
N THR A 167 17.40 -19.02 28.57
CA THR A 167 17.67 -20.20 29.41
C THR A 167 18.59 -19.77 30.55
N THR A 168 18.19 -20.07 31.80
CA THR A 168 18.99 -19.68 32.96
C THR A 168 20.35 -20.37 32.95
N ILE A 169 21.42 -19.60 32.94
CA ILE A 169 22.81 -20.03 32.95
C ILE A 169 23.34 -19.76 34.36
N THR A 170 23.66 -20.81 35.10
CA THR A 170 24.31 -20.73 36.40
C THR A 170 25.66 -21.43 36.30
N LEU A 171 26.73 -20.70 36.62
CA LEU A 171 28.10 -21.23 36.60
C LEU A 171 28.45 -21.89 37.93
N ASP A 172 29.21 -23.00 37.84
CA ASP A 172 29.73 -23.72 39.01
C ASP A 172 31.22 -23.35 39.20
N ALA A 173 31.55 -22.77 40.33
CA ALA A 173 32.92 -22.37 40.68
C ALA A 173 33.88 -23.57 40.82
N ALA A 174 33.37 -24.78 41.11
CA ALA A 174 34.17 -25.96 41.37
C ALA A 174 34.28 -26.90 40.17
N ASN A 175 33.39 -26.77 39.14
CA ASN A 175 33.29 -27.78 38.09
C ASN A 175 33.23 -27.18 36.69
N GLY A 176 34.38 -27.09 36.02
CA GLY A 176 34.49 -26.61 34.66
C GLY A 176 33.75 -27.47 33.61
N GLN A 177 33.55 -28.76 33.89
CA GLN A 177 32.73 -29.61 32.99
C GLN A 177 31.26 -29.24 33.02
N THR A 178 30.74 -28.89 34.21
CA THR A 178 29.36 -28.38 34.35
C THR A 178 29.19 -27.07 33.56
N ASN A 179 30.16 -26.16 33.62
CA ASN A 179 30.17 -24.91 32.88
C ASN A 179 30.29 -25.17 31.39
N SER A 180 31.09 -26.13 30.93
CA SER A 180 31.17 -26.53 29.53
C SER A 180 29.83 -27.05 28.99
N GLY A 181 29.02 -27.71 29.78
CA GLY A 181 27.67 -28.13 29.43
C GLY A 181 26.73 -26.93 29.16
N LYS A 182 26.97 -25.77 29.77
CA LYS A 182 26.18 -24.56 29.54
C LYS A 182 26.44 -23.91 28.19
N ILE A 183 27.54 -24.26 27.49
CA ILE A 183 27.79 -23.83 26.13
C ILE A 183 26.69 -24.32 25.20
N GLU A 184 26.19 -25.55 25.38
CA GLU A 184 25.09 -26.08 24.56
C GLU A 184 23.77 -25.33 24.77
N ASP A 185 23.51 -24.92 26.04
CA ASP A 185 22.34 -24.08 26.36
C ASP A 185 22.41 -22.74 25.59
N VAL A 186 23.59 -22.08 25.56
CA VAL A 186 23.80 -20.82 24.83
C VAL A 186 23.74 -21.04 23.33
N ASP A 187 24.34 -22.10 22.81
CA ASP A 187 24.32 -22.43 21.37
C ASP A 187 22.87 -22.72 20.90
N THR A 188 22.04 -23.30 21.77
CA THR A 188 20.61 -23.47 21.48
C THR A 188 19.88 -22.14 21.42
N MET A 189 20.15 -21.19 22.33
CA MET A 189 19.57 -19.84 22.29
C MET A 189 20.01 -19.07 21.02
N ILE A 190 21.29 -19.15 20.65
CA ILE A 190 21.82 -18.56 19.41
C ILE A 190 21.10 -19.14 18.20
N THR A 191 20.90 -20.45 18.16
CA THR A 191 20.20 -21.14 17.07
C THR A 191 18.75 -20.69 16.95
N ASN A 192 18.06 -20.53 18.09
CA ASN A 192 16.67 -20.06 18.12
C ASN A 192 16.55 -18.62 17.57
N VAL A 193 17.41 -17.70 18.04
CA VAL A 193 17.45 -16.33 17.52
C VAL A 193 17.78 -16.30 16.02
N SER A 194 18.75 -17.10 15.57
CA SER A 194 19.13 -17.19 14.16
C SER A 194 18.00 -17.75 13.29
N THR A 195 17.29 -18.76 13.78
CA THR A 195 16.12 -19.35 13.10
C THR A 195 14.99 -18.32 12.97
N LEU A 196 14.73 -17.56 14.04
CA LEU A 196 13.72 -16.50 14.01
C LEU A 196 14.10 -15.39 13.01
N ARG A 197 15.37 -14.93 13.03
CA ARG A 197 15.86 -13.95 12.03
C ARG A 197 15.70 -14.47 10.61
N SER A 198 16.04 -15.72 10.34
CA SER A 198 15.84 -16.34 9.02
C SER A 198 14.38 -16.38 8.60
N LYS A 199 13.48 -16.66 9.54
CA LYS A 199 12.03 -16.66 9.35
C LYS A 199 11.52 -15.26 8.99
N LEU A 200 11.97 -14.23 9.73
CA LEU A 200 11.63 -12.84 9.48
C LEU A 200 12.16 -12.35 8.12
N GLY A 201 13.39 -12.69 7.76
CA GLY A 201 13.94 -12.37 6.44
C GLY A 201 13.15 -13.01 5.29
N ALA A 202 12.71 -14.26 5.47
CA ALA A 202 11.84 -14.91 4.47
C ALA A 202 10.46 -14.24 4.36
N GLN A 203 9.90 -13.79 5.49
CA GLN A 203 8.65 -13.05 5.53
C GLN A 203 8.78 -11.67 4.87
N GLN A 204 9.89 -10.96 5.11
CA GLN A 204 10.18 -9.69 4.45
C GLN A 204 10.27 -9.85 2.94
N ASN A 205 11.07 -10.81 2.45
CA ASN A 205 11.16 -11.09 1.02
C ASN A 205 9.78 -11.36 0.38
N ARG A 206 8.93 -12.10 1.08
CA ARG A 206 7.57 -12.37 0.62
C ARG A 206 6.74 -11.10 0.50
N LEU A 207 6.80 -10.21 1.49
CA LEU A 207 6.11 -8.92 1.45
C LEU A 207 6.64 -8.01 0.33
N GLU A 208 7.96 -7.98 0.10
CA GLU A 208 8.55 -7.23 -1.02
C GLU A 208 8.07 -7.71 -2.39
N TYR A 209 7.92 -9.04 -2.57
CA TYR A 209 7.32 -9.57 -3.80
C TYR A 209 5.84 -9.21 -3.91
N THR A 210 5.10 -9.19 -2.80
CA THR A 210 3.70 -8.79 -2.79
C THR A 210 3.54 -7.34 -3.19
N VAL A 211 4.33 -6.41 -2.62
CA VAL A 211 4.35 -4.99 -3.02
C VAL A 211 4.54 -4.84 -4.53
N LYS A 212 5.53 -5.52 -5.10
CA LYS A 212 5.79 -5.47 -6.55
C LYS A 212 4.62 -5.98 -7.40
N VAL A 213 3.93 -7.02 -6.93
CA VAL A 213 2.76 -7.58 -7.62
C VAL A 213 1.58 -6.63 -7.52
N ASP A 214 1.34 -6.06 -6.34
CA ASP A 214 0.24 -5.13 -6.11
C ASP A 214 0.41 -3.84 -6.91
N ASP A 215 1.60 -3.27 -6.93
CA ASP A 215 1.92 -2.07 -7.73
C ASP A 215 1.73 -2.31 -9.23
N ASN A 216 2.22 -3.44 -9.75
CA ASN A 216 2.03 -3.83 -11.15
C ASN A 216 0.55 -4.06 -11.49
N THR A 217 -0.18 -4.68 -10.58
CA THR A 217 -1.61 -4.93 -10.76
C THR A 217 -2.40 -3.63 -10.72
N ALA A 218 -2.06 -2.73 -9.79
CA ALA A 218 -2.68 -1.41 -9.68
C ALA A 218 -2.45 -0.58 -10.95
N GLU A 219 -1.22 -0.55 -11.50
CA GLU A 219 -0.89 0.14 -12.75
C GLU A 219 -1.68 -0.42 -13.95
N ASN A 220 -1.74 -1.74 -14.10
CA ASN A 220 -2.50 -2.37 -15.16
C ASN A 220 -4.00 -2.10 -15.06
N MET A 221 -4.55 -2.12 -13.85
CA MET A 221 -5.96 -1.80 -13.60
C MET A 221 -6.26 -0.33 -13.86
N GLN A 222 -5.38 0.58 -13.46
CA GLN A 222 -5.50 2.00 -13.72
C GLN A 222 -5.45 2.28 -15.22
N SER A 223 -4.56 1.61 -15.96
CA SER A 223 -4.49 1.68 -17.43
C SER A 223 -5.78 1.16 -18.09
N ALA A 224 -6.37 0.10 -17.56
CA ALA A 224 -7.64 -0.44 -18.04
C ALA A 224 -8.82 0.50 -17.72
N GLU A 225 -8.84 1.08 -16.53
CA GLU A 225 -9.84 2.09 -16.11
C GLU A 225 -9.78 3.33 -17.01
N SER A 226 -8.57 3.84 -17.28
CA SER A 226 -8.32 4.96 -18.16
C SER A 226 -8.91 4.72 -19.56
N ARG A 227 -8.70 3.55 -20.15
CA ARG A 227 -9.31 3.21 -21.47
C ARG A 227 -10.84 3.19 -21.45
N ILE A 228 -11.46 2.95 -20.31
CA ILE A 228 -12.92 2.96 -20.19
C ILE A 228 -13.44 4.37 -19.95
N ARG A 229 -12.82 5.12 -19.06
CA ARG A 229 -13.37 6.36 -18.52
C ARG A 229 -12.78 7.62 -19.09
N ASP A 230 -11.51 7.64 -19.48
CA ASP A 230 -10.84 8.83 -19.94
C ASP A 230 -11.24 9.18 -21.37
N THR A 231 -11.21 10.47 -21.71
CA THR A 231 -11.48 10.97 -23.06
C THR A 231 -10.18 11.25 -23.79
N ASP A 232 -10.19 11.02 -25.10
CA ASP A 232 -9.16 11.57 -25.97
C ASP A 232 -9.41 13.08 -26.15
N MET A 233 -8.54 13.88 -25.56
CA MET A 233 -8.64 15.34 -25.57
C MET A 233 -8.52 15.93 -26.98
N ALA A 234 -7.75 15.32 -27.89
CA ALA A 234 -7.58 15.79 -29.24
C ALA A 234 -8.86 15.61 -30.07
N ASP A 235 -9.46 14.42 -29.96
CA ASP A 235 -10.74 14.13 -30.61
C ASP A 235 -11.87 15.01 -30.07
N GLU A 236 -11.94 15.17 -28.76
CA GLU A 236 -13.01 15.97 -28.13
C GLU A 236 -12.86 17.48 -28.42
N MET A 237 -11.62 18.00 -28.50
CA MET A 237 -11.35 19.38 -28.97
C MET A 237 -11.77 19.58 -30.40
N THR A 238 -11.59 18.60 -31.28
CA THR A 238 -12.05 18.64 -32.67
C THR A 238 -13.58 18.67 -32.72
N ARG A 239 -14.26 17.87 -31.90
CA ARG A 239 -15.73 17.91 -31.75
C ARG A 239 -16.20 19.25 -31.22
N PHE A 240 -15.60 19.76 -30.16
CA PHE A 240 -15.93 21.09 -29.62
C PHE A 240 -15.83 22.18 -30.66
N SER A 241 -14.72 22.23 -31.42
CA SER A 241 -14.51 23.22 -32.49
C SER A 241 -15.57 23.11 -33.56
N LYS A 242 -15.90 21.89 -34.00
CA LYS A 242 -16.96 21.62 -34.97
C LYS A 242 -18.33 22.10 -34.47
N GLU A 243 -18.71 21.73 -33.25
CA GLU A 243 -20.02 22.11 -32.68
C GLU A 243 -20.09 23.61 -32.42
N SER A 244 -18.99 24.29 -32.07
CA SER A 244 -18.91 25.74 -31.94
C SER A 244 -19.16 26.46 -33.29
N ILE A 245 -18.54 25.98 -34.38
CA ILE A 245 -18.77 26.51 -35.73
C ILE A 245 -20.23 26.26 -36.17
N LEU A 246 -20.75 25.06 -35.92
CA LEU A 246 -22.14 24.70 -36.22
C LEU A 246 -23.14 25.55 -35.43
N GLN A 247 -22.86 25.91 -34.19
CA GLN A 247 -23.68 26.80 -33.39
C GLN A 247 -23.75 28.21 -34.02
N GLN A 248 -22.61 28.76 -34.43
CA GLN A 248 -22.56 30.06 -35.11
C GLN A 248 -23.32 30.03 -36.46
N ALA A 249 -23.15 28.94 -37.22
CA ALA A 249 -23.88 28.76 -38.47
C ALA A 249 -25.41 28.63 -38.25
N ALA A 250 -25.81 27.86 -37.24
CA ALA A 250 -27.21 27.64 -36.90
C ALA A 250 -27.90 28.93 -36.42
N THR A 251 -27.21 29.76 -35.63
CA THR A 251 -27.75 31.10 -35.26
C THR A 251 -27.93 31.99 -36.47
N SER A 252 -26.98 32.01 -37.40
CA SER A 252 -27.08 32.77 -38.65
C SER A 252 -28.21 32.27 -39.56
N MET A 253 -28.36 30.96 -39.68
CA MET A 253 -29.46 30.33 -40.45
C MET A 253 -30.83 30.59 -39.82
N LEU A 254 -30.91 30.63 -38.49
CA LEU A 254 -32.14 30.97 -37.76
C LEU A 254 -32.54 32.44 -38.07
N ALA A 255 -31.58 33.36 -38.03
CA ALA A 255 -31.79 34.75 -38.35
C ALA A 255 -32.28 34.91 -39.81
N GLN A 256 -31.66 34.20 -40.78
CA GLN A 256 -32.05 34.22 -42.17
C GLN A 256 -33.43 33.62 -42.40
N ALA A 257 -33.78 32.51 -41.71
CA ALA A 257 -35.11 31.90 -41.77
C ALA A 257 -36.23 32.85 -41.26
N ASN A 258 -35.91 33.64 -40.23
CA ASN A 258 -36.83 34.64 -39.71
C ASN A 258 -36.98 35.85 -40.67
N GLN A 259 -35.90 36.32 -41.31
CA GLN A 259 -35.94 37.41 -42.27
C GLN A 259 -36.68 37.04 -43.56
N ALA A 260 -36.57 35.79 -44.02
CA ALA A 260 -37.27 35.35 -45.22
C ALA A 260 -38.81 35.50 -45.11
N ASN A 261 -39.38 35.24 -43.96
CA ASN A 261 -40.81 35.42 -43.73
C ASN A 261 -41.19 36.90 -43.55
N GLN A 262 -40.34 37.74 -43.02
CA GLN A 262 -40.59 39.19 -42.93
C GLN A 262 -40.58 39.85 -44.30
N GLY A 263 -39.65 39.43 -45.20
CA GLY A 263 -39.63 39.92 -46.55
C GLY A 263 -40.89 39.59 -47.36
N VAL A 264 -41.52 38.46 -47.14
CA VAL A 264 -42.81 38.10 -47.72
C VAL A 264 -43.95 38.95 -47.15
N LEU A 265 -43.94 39.26 -45.86
CA LEU A 265 -44.95 40.11 -45.23
C LEU A 265 -44.89 41.56 -45.72
N SER A 266 -43.67 42.09 -46.01
CA SER A 266 -43.49 43.46 -46.59
C SER A 266 -43.90 43.57 -48.03
N LEU A 267 -43.97 42.45 -48.76
CA LEU A 267 -44.50 42.41 -50.13
C LEU A 267 -46.04 42.30 -50.18
N LEU A 268 -46.65 41.97 -49.08
CA LEU A 268 -48.14 41.85 -48.98
C LEU A 268 -48.80 43.09 -48.33
N GLN A 269 -48.03 44.01 -47.83
CA GLN A 269 -48.44 45.35 -47.39
C GLN A 269 -48.23 46.37 -48.48
#